data_0b31e86f29ba9d988be62761cd84f4b5
#
_entry.id   0b31e86f29ba9d988be62761cd84f4b5
#
_cell.length_a   1.000
_cell.length_b   1.000
_cell.length_c   1.000
_cell.angle_alpha   90.00
_cell.angle_beta   90.00
_cell.angle_gamma   90.00
#
_symmetry.space_group_name_H-M   'P 1'
#
loop_
_entity.id
_entity.type
_entity.pdbx_description
1 polymer ?
#
loop_
_entity_poly.entity_id
_entity_poly.type
_entity_poly.pdbx_seq_one_letter_code
_entity_poly.pdbx_strand_id
1 'polypeptide(L)'
;MLKALFNVLLSIFLFIASAFGQTAGKISGKVIDKKNNSPLVGANVIIMQTQAGTSADEEGYFNLINVSPGKYSVRVMMIGYESMTIEDVIVSVNR
;
A
#
# COMPACT_ATOMS: atom_id res chain seq x y z
N MET A 1 21.74 31.10 25.54
CA MET A 1 22.55 29.91 25.29
C MET A 1 21.77 28.61 25.43
N LEU A 2 21.08 28.38 26.53
CA LEU A 2 20.32 27.14 26.72
C LEU A 2 19.25 26.91 25.68
N LYS A 3 18.52 27.96 25.26
CA LYS A 3 17.47 27.87 24.24
C LYS A 3 18.01 27.45 22.89
N ALA A 4 19.15 28.01 22.49
CA ALA A 4 19.75 27.66 21.21
C ALA A 4 20.24 26.21 21.17
N LEU A 5 20.82 25.75 22.26
CA LEU A 5 21.30 24.39 22.39
C LEU A 5 20.13 23.39 22.34
N PHE A 6 19.03 23.71 23.03
CA PHE A 6 17.82 22.89 23.02
C PHE A 6 17.24 22.76 21.61
N ASN A 7 17.17 23.87 20.86
CA ASN A 7 16.64 23.86 19.50
C ASN A 7 17.50 23.02 18.55
N VAL A 8 18.81 23.06 18.70
CA VAL A 8 19.72 22.25 17.88
C VAL A 8 19.51 20.76 18.15
N LEU A 9 19.39 20.38 19.42
CA LEU A 9 19.14 18.99 19.77
C LEU A 9 17.79 18.48 19.24
N LEU A 10 16.75 19.31 19.34
CA LEU A 10 15.43 18.97 18.82
C LEU A 10 15.47 18.79 17.29
N SER A 11 16.18 19.64 16.59
CA SER A 11 16.33 19.56 15.14
C SER A 11 17.02 18.26 14.72
N ILE A 12 18.05 17.85 15.41
CA ILE A 12 18.77 16.60 15.13
C ILE A 12 17.84 15.40 15.37
N PHE A 13 17.05 15.42 16.42
CA PHE A 13 16.11 14.35 16.73
C PHE A 13 15.08 14.19 15.61
N LEU A 14 14.53 15.30 15.10
CA LEU A 14 13.55 15.27 14.02
C LEU A 14 14.18 14.72 12.73
N PHE A 15 15.41 15.05 12.45
CA PHE A 15 16.10 14.52 11.28
C PHE A 15 16.27 13.02 11.34
N ILE A 16 16.66 12.48 12.50
CA ILE A 16 16.81 11.03 12.71
C ILE A 16 15.46 10.32 12.54
N ALA A 17 14.38 10.89 13.09
CA ALA A 17 13.05 10.32 12.95
C ALA A 17 12.63 10.23 11.48
N SER A 18 12.93 11.25 10.67
CA SER A 18 12.65 11.23 9.24
C SER A 18 13.41 10.13 8.52
N ALA A 19 14.66 9.87 8.91
CA ALA A 19 15.47 8.84 8.29
C ALA A 19 14.92 7.43 8.51
N PHE A 20 14.25 7.19 9.65
CA PHE A 20 13.65 5.90 9.94
C PHE A 20 12.24 5.71 9.38
N GLY A 21 11.63 6.76 8.81
CA GLY A 21 10.26 6.72 8.31
C GLY A 21 10.12 6.25 6.89
N GLN A 22 11.15 5.62 6.28
CA GLN A 22 11.15 5.32 4.84
C GLN A 22 11.17 3.83 4.51
N THR A 23 10.74 2.99 5.44
CA THR A 23 10.72 1.54 5.21
C THR A 23 9.30 1.10 4.89
N ALA A 24 8.87 1.37 3.66
CA ALA A 24 7.56 0.95 3.20
C ALA A 24 7.66 0.18 1.90
N GLY A 25 6.75 -0.75 1.71
CA GLY A 25 6.66 -1.54 0.50
C GLY A 25 5.44 -1.16 -0.33
N LYS A 26 5.11 -2.03 -1.27
CA LYS A 26 3.93 -1.85 -2.12
C LYS A 26 3.30 -3.19 -2.45
N ILE A 27 2.01 -3.13 -2.78
CA ILE A 27 1.28 -4.27 -3.34
C ILE A 27 0.79 -3.84 -4.71
N SER A 28 1.13 -4.59 -5.74
CA SER A 28 0.69 -4.29 -7.10
C SER A 28 0.27 -5.57 -7.81
N GLY A 29 -0.59 -5.40 -8.81
CA GLY A 29 -1.08 -6.54 -9.56
C GLY A 29 -2.01 -6.11 -10.67
N LYS A 30 -2.69 -7.10 -11.26
CA LYS A 30 -3.63 -6.88 -12.35
C LYS A 30 -4.93 -7.61 -12.04
N VAL A 31 -6.04 -6.93 -12.25
CA VAL A 31 -7.39 -7.51 -12.07
C VAL A 31 -7.97 -7.83 -13.44
N ILE A 32 -8.30 -9.08 -13.67
CA ILE A 32 -8.85 -9.54 -14.94
C ILE A 32 -10.11 -10.35 -14.73
N ASP A 33 -10.95 -10.41 -15.75
CA ASP A 33 -12.08 -11.33 -15.81
C ASP A 33 -11.54 -12.73 -16.10
N LYS A 34 -11.86 -13.68 -15.23
CA LYS A 34 -11.35 -15.04 -15.33
C LYS A 34 -11.77 -15.74 -16.62
N LYS A 35 -12.92 -15.37 -17.19
CA LYS A 35 -13.47 -16.06 -18.35
C LYS A 35 -12.78 -15.67 -19.65
N ASN A 36 -12.42 -14.39 -19.79
CA ASN A 36 -11.90 -13.90 -21.07
C ASN A 36 -10.60 -13.09 -20.95
N ASN A 37 -10.03 -13.00 -19.74
CA ASN A 37 -8.80 -12.28 -19.46
C ASN A 37 -8.87 -10.77 -19.73
N SER A 38 -10.08 -10.22 -19.84
CA SER A 38 -10.25 -8.78 -20.02
C SER A 38 -9.94 -8.03 -18.75
N PRO A 39 -9.28 -6.87 -18.80
CA PRO A 39 -9.03 -6.08 -17.63
C PRO A 39 -10.33 -5.55 -17.01
N LEU A 40 -10.41 -5.58 -15.68
CA LEU A 40 -11.57 -5.06 -14.95
C LEU A 40 -11.28 -3.64 -14.49
N VAL A 41 -11.55 -2.68 -15.36
CA VAL A 41 -11.30 -1.26 -15.14
C VAL A 41 -12.15 -0.76 -13.98
N GLY A 42 -11.52 -0.08 -13.04
CA GLY A 42 -12.23 0.50 -11.90
C GLY A 42 -12.50 -0.47 -10.76
N ALA A 43 -12.00 -1.71 -10.83
CA ALA A 43 -12.14 -2.64 -9.72
C ALA A 43 -11.51 -2.06 -8.46
N ASN A 44 -12.20 -2.19 -7.33
CA ASN A 44 -11.70 -1.69 -6.04
C ASN A 44 -10.82 -2.74 -5.38
N VAL A 45 -9.65 -2.31 -4.92
CA VAL A 45 -8.68 -3.17 -4.24
C VAL A 45 -8.40 -2.57 -2.87
N ILE A 46 -8.65 -3.34 -1.81
CA ILE A 46 -8.55 -2.84 -0.43
C ILE A 46 -7.71 -3.81 0.40
N ILE A 47 -6.80 -3.24 1.19
CA ILE A 47 -6.10 -3.99 2.24
C ILE A 47 -7.02 -4.05 3.46
N MET A 48 -7.40 -5.26 3.88
CA MET A 48 -8.39 -5.43 4.95
C MET A 48 -7.91 -4.87 6.29
N GLN A 49 -6.64 -5.02 6.60
CA GLN A 49 -6.10 -4.63 7.91
C GLN A 49 -5.93 -3.12 8.08
N THR A 50 -5.70 -2.39 7.00
CA THR A 50 -5.43 -0.94 7.06
C THR A 50 -6.52 -0.10 6.44
N GLN A 51 -7.44 -0.72 5.68
CA GLN A 51 -8.47 -0.05 4.90
C GLN A 51 -7.92 0.82 3.78
N ALA A 52 -6.63 0.75 3.49
CA ALA A 52 -6.05 1.44 2.35
C ALA A 52 -6.53 0.79 1.06
N GLY A 53 -6.91 1.60 0.08
CA GLY A 53 -7.47 1.09 -1.15
C GLY A 53 -7.06 1.88 -2.37
N THR A 54 -7.30 1.28 -3.53
CA THR A 54 -7.06 1.90 -4.83
C THR A 54 -8.02 1.28 -5.85
N SER A 55 -7.99 1.80 -7.07
CA SER A 55 -8.78 1.26 -8.18
C SER A 55 -7.87 0.80 -9.29
N ALA A 56 -8.30 -0.24 -10.01
CA ALA A 56 -7.59 -0.72 -11.19
C ALA A 56 -7.73 0.29 -12.34
N ASP A 57 -6.67 0.45 -13.10
CA ASP A 57 -6.64 1.37 -14.24
C ASP A 57 -7.26 0.74 -15.50
N GLU A 58 -7.12 1.42 -16.63
CA GLU A 58 -7.71 0.97 -17.89
C GLU A 58 -7.17 -0.38 -18.38
N GLU A 59 -5.99 -0.76 -17.92
CA GLU A 59 -5.39 -2.04 -18.27
C GLU A 59 -5.56 -3.08 -17.16
N GLY A 60 -6.27 -2.71 -16.08
CA GLY A 60 -6.54 -3.57 -14.95
C GLY A 60 -5.46 -3.55 -13.88
N TYR A 61 -4.42 -2.77 -14.05
CA TYR A 61 -3.34 -2.70 -13.06
C TYR A 61 -3.70 -1.84 -11.87
N PHE A 62 -3.20 -2.22 -10.70
CA PHE A 62 -3.36 -1.44 -9.48
C PHE A 62 -2.04 -1.39 -8.71
N ASN A 63 -1.89 -0.33 -7.92
CA ASN A 63 -0.74 -0.13 -7.03
C ASN A 63 -1.20 0.40 -5.69
N LEU A 64 -0.82 -0.29 -4.63
CA LEU A 64 -1.00 0.15 -3.24
C LEU A 64 0.40 0.46 -2.72
N ILE A 65 0.67 1.75 -2.51
CA ILE A 65 2.00 2.23 -2.09
C ILE A 65 2.01 2.52 -0.59
N ASN A 66 3.21 2.69 -0.05
CA ASN A 66 3.42 3.02 1.36
C ASN A 66 2.80 1.99 2.31
N VAL A 67 2.95 0.72 1.98
CA VAL A 67 2.45 -0.38 2.80
C VAL A 67 3.57 -0.83 3.73
N SER A 68 3.32 -0.78 5.03
CA SER A 68 4.30 -1.24 6.01
C SER A 68 4.57 -2.74 5.84
N PRO A 69 5.79 -3.21 6.09
CA PRO A 69 6.07 -4.65 6.03
C PRO A 69 5.13 -5.43 6.93
N GLY A 70 4.65 -6.55 6.44
CA GLY A 70 3.71 -7.38 7.19
C GLY A 70 2.97 -8.35 6.29
N LYS A 71 1.97 -9.02 6.89
CA LYS A 71 1.12 -9.97 6.20
C LYS A 71 -0.29 -9.40 6.14
N TYR A 72 -0.88 -9.39 4.96
CA TYR A 72 -2.15 -8.72 4.71
C TYR A 72 -3.12 -9.61 3.93
N SER A 73 -4.40 -9.27 4.03
CA SER A 73 -5.44 -9.80 3.17
C SER A 73 -5.90 -8.68 2.25
N VAL A 74 -5.96 -8.97 0.96
CA VAL A 74 -6.35 -7.99 -0.06
C VAL A 74 -7.67 -8.42 -0.67
N ARG A 75 -8.66 -7.53 -0.63
CA ARG A 75 -9.98 -7.79 -1.18
C ARG A 75 -10.18 -7.00 -2.47
N VAL A 76 -10.65 -7.70 -3.50
CA VAL A 76 -10.95 -7.11 -4.80
C VAL A 76 -12.46 -7.17 -5.01
N MET A 77 -13.05 -6.03 -5.37
CA MET A 77 -14.50 -5.92 -5.59
C MET A 77 -14.78 -5.18 -6.88
N MET A 78 -15.80 -5.67 -7.60
CA MET A 78 -16.27 -5.04 -8.83
C MET A 78 -17.76 -5.27 -8.95
N ILE A 79 -18.51 -4.25 -9.37
CA ILE A 79 -19.96 -4.37 -9.56
C ILE A 79 -20.24 -5.45 -10.62
N GLY A 80 -21.13 -6.39 -10.27
CA GLY A 80 -21.47 -7.49 -11.16
C GLY A 80 -20.59 -8.72 -11.03
N TYR A 81 -19.58 -8.68 -10.15
CA TYR A 81 -18.67 -9.80 -9.91
C TYR A 81 -18.66 -10.17 -8.44
N GLU A 82 -18.34 -11.43 -8.17
CA GLU A 82 -18.10 -11.84 -6.79
C GLU A 82 -16.81 -11.22 -6.27
N SER A 83 -16.83 -10.78 -5.01
CA SER A 83 -15.60 -10.29 -4.40
C SER A 83 -14.62 -11.43 -4.18
N MET A 84 -13.34 -11.11 -4.29
CA MET A 84 -12.26 -12.07 -4.07
C MET A 84 -11.35 -11.55 -2.96
N THR A 85 -10.96 -12.42 -2.05
CA THR A 85 -10.00 -12.08 -1.00
C THR A 85 -8.77 -12.96 -1.17
N ILE A 86 -7.62 -12.30 -1.28
CA ILE A 86 -6.32 -12.98 -1.35
C ILE A 86 -5.68 -12.85 0.02
N GLU A 87 -5.45 -13.98 0.68
CA GLU A 87 -4.87 -14.01 2.01
C GLU A 87 -3.36 -14.20 1.95
N ASP A 88 -2.70 -13.89 3.07
CA ASP A 88 -1.26 -14.12 3.25
C ASP A 88 -0.39 -13.40 2.23
N VAL A 89 -0.78 -12.18 1.88
CA VAL A 89 0.05 -11.31 1.03
C VAL A 89 1.15 -10.72 1.89
N ILE A 90 2.38 -11.07 1.58
CA ILE A 90 3.54 -10.65 2.37
C ILE A 90 4.17 -9.44 1.70
N VAL A 91 4.30 -8.36 2.49
CA VAL A 91 4.97 -7.14 2.05
C VAL A 91 6.29 -7.03 2.80
N SER A 92 7.36 -6.89 2.05
CA SER A 92 8.69 -6.70 2.61
C SER A 92 9.28 -5.41 2.06
N VAL A 93 10.31 -4.91 2.74
CA VAL A 93 11.01 -3.72 2.27
C VAL A 93 11.71 -4.04 0.95
N ASN A 94 11.51 -3.20 -0.05
CA ASN A 94 12.16 -3.36 -1.34
C ASN A 94 13.67 -3.08 -1.19
N ARG A 95 14.47 -3.98 -1.71
CA ARG A 95 15.92 -3.89 -1.61
C ARG A 95 16.59 -3.80 -2.97
#